data_067104810f27bbcf2d83a46c88cf1ceb
#
_entry.id   067104810f27bbcf2d83a46c88cf1ceb
#
_cell.length_a   1.000
_cell.length_b   1.000
_cell.length_c   1.000
_cell.angle_alpha   90.00
_cell.angle_beta   90.00
_cell.angle_gamma   90.00
#
_symmetry.space_group_name_H-M   'P 1'
#
loop_
_entity.id
_entity.type
_entity.pdbx_description
1 polymer ?
#
loop_
_entity_poly.entity_id
_entity_poly.type
_entity_poly.pdbx_seq_one_letter_code
_entity_poly.pdbx_strand_id
1 'polypeptide(L)'
;DEYALPVAMFLAEKNTLIPNPAEISVLEEYIDDCLYGKLQEKDTYYARRGLYYEDRTPSDIACGNKWDKEKAESILRSFNYPLISDIYYSMYRIAKQYGLTEKRDAETYLEMAYRTSMTGYELGKNKFNGAPAGATIVDLVETLKEEEPQWYEKLNRKVAFIAEENAGSIYPFGSELYVDQTSHNQYEAMMRYYGKEEKLDEAYRITAALRGGRQPEWFLYGNEKRGNVCCWYGTPLNSRVLFHGFEHTGDESMLKLGYGGLLSF
;
A
#
# COMPACT_ATOMS: atom_id res chain seq x y z
N ASP A 1 3.13 -13.43 -8.04
CA ASP A 1 2.84 -12.63 -6.85
C ASP A 1 2.29 -11.28 -7.28
N GLU A 2 1.31 -10.75 -6.50
CA GLU A 2 0.76 -9.40 -6.64
C GLU A 2 0.03 -9.10 -7.97
N TYR A 3 0.01 -10.00 -8.91
CA TYR A 3 -0.78 -10.04 -10.16
C TYR A 3 -1.06 -8.66 -10.79
N ALA A 4 0.02 -7.92 -11.10
CA ALA A 4 -0.03 -6.56 -11.65
C ALA A 4 -0.80 -5.51 -10.80
N LEU A 5 -1.12 -5.80 -9.54
CA LEU A 5 -1.80 -4.88 -8.64
C LEU A 5 -1.12 -3.50 -8.55
N PRO A 6 0.23 -3.39 -8.45
CA PRO A 6 0.87 -2.08 -8.42
C PRO A 6 0.65 -1.25 -9.67
N VAL A 7 0.52 -1.88 -10.84
CA VAL A 7 0.25 -1.19 -12.11
C VAL A 7 -1.17 -0.66 -12.15
N ALA A 8 -2.15 -1.49 -11.76
CA ALA A 8 -3.55 -1.08 -11.68
C ALA A 8 -3.75 0.01 -10.62
N MET A 9 -3.10 -0.10 -9.46
CA MET A 9 -3.11 0.91 -8.42
C MET A 9 -2.57 2.25 -8.94
N PHE A 10 -1.37 2.25 -9.54
CA PHE A 10 -0.79 3.47 -10.12
C PHE A 10 -1.72 4.11 -11.16
N LEU A 11 -2.31 3.31 -12.03
CA LEU A 11 -3.24 3.81 -13.05
C LEU A 11 -4.50 4.40 -12.42
N ALA A 12 -5.03 3.77 -11.38
CA ALA A 12 -6.19 4.26 -10.65
C ALA A 12 -5.87 5.58 -9.92
N GLU A 13 -4.78 5.65 -9.17
CA GLU A 13 -4.34 6.89 -8.50
C GLU A 13 -4.09 8.02 -9.49
N LYS A 14 -3.42 7.75 -10.60
CA LYS A 14 -3.21 8.75 -11.67
C LYS A 14 -4.53 9.33 -12.17
N ASN A 15 -5.55 8.49 -12.34
CA ASN A 15 -6.85 8.92 -12.84
C ASN A 15 -7.69 9.71 -11.81
N THR A 16 -7.32 9.70 -10.52
CA THR A 16 -7.90 10.64 -9.55
C THR A 16 -7.43 12.08 -9.75
N LEU A 17 -6.28 12.28 -10.40
CA LEU A 17 -5.68 13.59 -10.65
C LEU A 17 -5.86 14.05 -12.11
N ILE A 18 -5.66 13.13 -13.05
CA ILE A 18 -5.72 13.39 -14.50
C ILE A 18 -6.58 12.29 -15.11
N PRO A 19 -7.93 12.45 -15.09
CA PRO A 19 -8.84 11.41 -15.52
C PRO A 19 -8.77 11.19 -17.04
N ASN A 20 -8.77 9.92 -17.45
CA ASN A 20 -8.86 9.47 -18.82
C ASN A 20 -9.95 8.39 -18.92
N PRO A 21 -11.08 8.64 -19.58
CA PRO A 21 -12.19 7.68 -19.66
C PRO A 21 -11.79 6.30 -20.21
N ALA A 22 -10.87 6.26 -21.18
CA ALA A 22 -10.44 4.98 -21.76
C ALA A 22 -9.62 4.15 -20.75
N GLU A 23 -8.75 4.78 -19.95
CA GLU A 23 -8.00 4.09 -18.90
C GLU A 23 -8.92 3.64 -17.76
N ILE A 24 -9.92 4.46 -17.41
CA ILE A 24 -10.92 4.11 -16.38
C ILE A 24 -11.75 2.91 -16.84
N SER A 25 -12.18 2.85 -18.08
CA SER A 25 -12.86 1.68 -18.63
C SER A 25 -11.99 0.41 -18.55
N VAL A 26 -10.71 0.50 -18.89
CA VAL A 26 -9.76 -0.63 -18.75
C VAL A 26 -9.58 -1.06 -17.29
N LEU A 27 -9.58 -0.10 -16.35
CA LEU A 27 -9.53 -0.44 -14.92
C LEU A 27 -10.80 -1.18 -14.47
N GLU A 28 -11.98 -0.77 -14.94
CA GLU A 28 -13.23 -1.48 -14.63
C GLU A 28 -13.25 -2.89 -15.24
N GLU A 29 -12.71 -3.08 -16.45
CA GLU A 29 -12.51 -4.41 -17.04
C GLU A 29 -11.53 -5.25 -16.21
N TYR A 30 -10.39 -4.68 -15.82
CA TYR A 30 -9.43 -5.39 -14.96
C TYR A 30 -10.05 -5.82 -13.63
N ILE A 31 -10.86 -4.96 -13.01
CA ILE A 31 -11.55 -5.29 -11.75
C ILE A 31 -12.49 -6.49 -11.95
N ASP A 32 -13.25 -6.52 -13.05
CA ASP A 32 -14.21 -7.61 -13.29
C ASP A 32 -13.54 -8.91 -13.74
N ASP A 33 -12.56 -8.82 -14.63
CA ASP A 33 -12.01 -9.97 -15.31
C ASP A 33 -10.85 -10.62 -14.55
N CYS A 34 -10.13 -9.83 -13.73
CA CYS A 34 -8.93 -10.29 -13.07
C CYS A 34 -8.98 -10.20 -11.55
N LEU A 35 -9.71 -9.24 -10.99
CA LEU A 35 -9.64 -8.93 -9.57
C LEU A 35 -10.86 -9.43 -8.80
N TYR A 36 -12.01 -8.80 -8.92
CA TYR A 36 -13.19 -9.08 -8.12
C TYR A 36 -13.91 -10.35 -8.56
N GLY A 37 -13.89 -11.38 -7.71
CA GLY A 37 -14.41 -12.70 -8.01
C GLY A 37 -13.39 -13.61 -8.70
N LYS A 38 -12.14 -13.20 -8.84
CA LYS A 38 -11.01 -13.97 -9.39
C LYS A 38 -9.85 -14.01 -8.39
N LEU A 39 -9.01 -12.99 -8.38
CA LEU A 39 -7.96 -12.85 -7.38
C LEU A 39 -8.54 -12.61 -5.98
N GLN A 40 -9.60 -11.82 -5.88
CA GLN A 40 -10.34 -11.56 -4.66
C GLN A 40 -11.71 -12.25 -4.68
N GLU A 41 -12.05 -12.92 -3.58
CA GLU A 41 -13.35 -13.55 -3.39
C GLU A 41 -14.45 -12.51 -3.13
N LYS A 42 -15.63 -12.72 -3.72
CA LYS A 42 -16.73 -11.72 -3.66
C LYS A 42 -17.34 -11.60 -2.27
N ASP A 43 -17.51 -12.72 -1.56
CA ASP A 43 -18.27 -12.73 -0.30
C ASP A 43 -17.37 -12.38 0.90
N THR A 44 -16.17 -12.95 0.94
CA THR A 44 -15.23 -12.86 2.06
C THR A 44 -14.24 -11.70 1.91
N TYR A 45 -14.03 -11.20 0.69
CA TYR A 45 -12.97 -10.27 0.32
C TYR A 45 -11.56 -10.80 0.56
N TYR A 46 -11.40 -12.13 0.73
CA TYR A 46 -10.09 -12.75 0.77
C TYR A 46 -9.36 -12.56 -0.56
N ALA A 47 -8.15 -12.02 -0.48
CA ALA A 47 -7.28 -11.86 -1.64
C ALA A 47 -6.31 -13.03 -1.73
N ARG A 48 -6.39 -13.80 -2.80
CA ARG A 48 -5.42 -14.85 -3.11
C ARG A 48 -4.07 -14.24 -3.42
N ARG A 49 -3.03 -15.03 -3.21
CA ARG A 49 -1.67 -14.60 -3.53
C ARG A 49 -1.47 -14.36 -5.03
N GLY A 50 -2.14 -15.14 -5.86
CA GLY A 50 -2.13 -15.01 -7.31
C GLY A 50 -3.13 -15.95 -7.96
N LEU A 51 -3.16 -15.95 -9.29
CA LEU A 51 -3.97 -16.89 -10.08
C LEU A 51 -3.13 -18.11 -10.48
N TYR A 52 -3.73 -19.28 -10.44
CA TYR A 52 -3.11 -20.53 -10.86
C TYR A 52 -3.68 -20.98 -12.20
N TYR A 53 -2.80 -21.34 -13.12
CA TYR A 53 -3.12 -21.88 -14.44
C TYR A 53 -2.38 -23.22 -14.61
N GLU A 54 -3.13 -24.30 -14.82
CA GLU A 54 -2.58 -25.67 -14.87
C GLU A 54 -1.65 -25.92 -16.06
N ASP A 55 -1.88 -25.26 -17.16
CA ASP A 55 -1.14 -25.40 -18.42
C ASP A 55 0.14 -24.55 -18.49
N ARG A 56 0.44 -23.80 -17.44
CA ARG A 56 1.72 -23.07 -17.30
C ARG A 56 2.58 -23.72 -16.24
N THR A 57 3.57 -24.45 -16.68
CA THR A 57 4.66 -24.91 -15.80
C THR A 57 5.51 -23.72 -15.39
N PRO A 58 5.67 -23.44 -14.11
CA PRO A 58 6.46 -22.32 -13.63
C PRO A 58 7.96 -22.63 -13.68
N SER A 59 8.48 -23.12 -14.81
CA SER A 59 9.91 -23.30 -15.02
C SER A 59 10.71 -21.97 -15.03
N ASP A 60 9.98 -20.86 -15.12
CA ASP A 60 10.54 -19.54 -15.39
C ASP A 60 10.44 -18.56 -14.22
N ILE A 61 10.07 -19.04 -13.02
CA ILE A 61 10.07 -18.17 -11.84
C ILE A 61 11.50 -18.04 -11.35
N ALA A 62 12.09 -16.89 -11.64
CA ALA A 62 13.49 -16.53 -11.38
C ALA A 62 13.97 -16.64 -9.91
N CYS A 63 13.11 -17.00 -8.99
CA CYS A 63 13.41 -17.11 -7.55
C CYS A 63 13.45 -18.55 -7.01
N GLY A 64 13.46 -19.57 -7.88
CA GLY A 64 13.63 -20.97 -7.46
C GLY A 64 12.47 -21.56 -6.62
N ASN A 65 11.42 -20.80 -6.36
CA ASN A 65 10.25 -21.27 -5.63
C ASN A 65 9.22 -21.84 -6.61
N LYS A 66 8.89 -23.10 -6.45
CA LYS A 66 7.84 -23.75 -7.22
C LYS A 66 6.50 -23.05 -6.98
N TRP A 67 5.87 -22.56 -8.05
CA TRP A 67 4.52 -22.01 -7.99
C TRP A 67 3.53 -23.15 -8.15
N ASP A 68 2.75 -23.41 -7.12
CA ASP A 68 1.71 -24.44 -7.10
C ASP A 68 0.35 -23.83 -6.74
N LYS A 69 -0.69 -24.65 -6.86
CA LYS A 69 -2.06 -24.20 -6.62
C LYS A 69 -2.29 -23.77 -5.17
N GLU A 70 -1.80 -24.50 -4.21
CA GLU A 70 -1.95 -24.19 -2.79
C GLU A 70 -1.32 -22.84 -2.46
N LYS A 71 -0.12 -22.59 -2.98
CA LYS A 71 0.59 -21.32 -2.80
C LYS A 71 -0.13 -20.17 -3.49
N ALA A 72 -0.66 -20.37 -4.70
CA ALA A 72 -1.40 -19.36 -5.44
C ALA A 72 -2.72 -18.98 -4.73
N GLU A 73 -3.44 -19.98 -4.22
CA GLU A 73 -4.72 -19.79 -3.54
C GLU A 73 -4.60 -19.35 -2.09
N SER A 74 -3.39 -19.27 -1.51
CA SER A 74 -3.20 -18.79 -0.14
C SER A 74 -3.63 -17.32 -0.02
N ILE A 75 -4.32 -17.00 1.09
CA ILE A 75 -4.92 -15.68 1.33
C ILE A 75 -4.08 -14.78 2.25
N LEU A 76 -2.90 -15.24 2.66
CA LEU A 76 -2.06 -14.56 3.64
C LEU A 76 -0.98 -13.67 3.03
N ARG A 77 -1.11 -13.27 1.75
CA ARG A 77 -0.22 -12.28 1.14
C ARG A 77 -0.67 -10.87 1.55
N SER A 78 -0.05 -10.35 2.60
CA SER A 78 -0.42 -9.08 3.21
C SER A 78 -0.44 -7.90 2.23
N PHE A 79 0.49 -7.84 1.29
CA PHE A 79 0.62 -6.75 0.33
C PHE A 79 -0.55 -6.64 -0.66
N ASN A 80 -1.28 -7.72 -0.90
CA ASN A 80 -2.40 -7.68 -1.83
C ASN A 80 -3.56 -6.80 -1.31
N TYR A 81 -3.83 -6.83 0.00
CA TYR A 81 -4.99 -6.14 0.56
C TYR A 81 -4.92 -4.62 0.43
N PRO A 82 -3.85 -3.92 0.84
CA PRO A 82 -3.77 -2.48 0.67
C PRO A 82 -3.71 -2.06 -0.80
N LEU A 83 -3.05 -2.82 -1.67
CA LEU A 83 -3.03 -2.54 -3.11
C LEU A 83 -4.45 -2.61 -3.72
N ILE A 84 -5.21 -3.66 -3.38
CA ILE A 84 -6.59 -3.81 -3.85
C ILE A 84 -7.50 -2.74 -3.25
N SER A 85 -7.35 -2.46 -1.95
CA SER A 85 -8.12 -1.41 -1.29
C SER A 85 -7.88 -0.05 -1.93
N ASP A 86 -6.63 0.27 -2.27
CA ASP A 86 -6.27 1.53 -2.91
C ASP A 86 -6.84 1.63 -4.34
N ILE A 87 -6.83 0.54 -5.11
CA ILE A 87 -7.51 0.51 -6.41
C ILE A 87 -8.99 0.89 -6.25
N TYR A 88 -9.70 0.26 -5.33
CA TYR A 88 -11.13 0.54 -5.12
C TYR A 88 -11.37 1.94 -4.57
N TYR A 89 -10.55 2.39 -3.64
CA TYR A 89 -10.65 3.75 -3.11
C TYR A 89 -10.38 4.82 -4.18
N SER A 90 -9.41 4.59 -5.05
CA SER A 90 -9.17 5.47 -6.20
C SER A 90 -10.34 5.47 -7.19
N MET A 91 -10.95 4.30 -7.46
CA MET A 91 -12.16 4.22 -8.28
C MET A 91 -13.35 4.93 -7.63
N TYR A 92 -13.51 4.84 -6.29
CA TYR A 92 -14.49 5.66 -5.55
C TYR A 92 -14.27 7.15 -5.83
N ARG A 93 -13.03 7.64 -5.70
CA ARG A 93 -12.71 9.06 -5.93
C ARG A 93 -13.02 9.48 -7.37
N ILE A 94 -12.69 8.64 -8.34
CA ILE A 94 -13.01 8.88 -9.76
C ILE A 94 -14.52 8.95 -9.97
N ALA A 95 -15.28 8.00 -9.44
CA ALA A 95 -16.73 7.98 -9.53
C ALA A 95 -17.37 9.21 -8.86
N LYS A 96 -16.94 9.53 -7.63
CA LYS A 96 -17.48 10.65 -6.85
C LYS A 96 -17.16 12.01 -7.46
N GLN A 97 -15.93 12.19 -7.94
CA GLN A 97 -15.44 13.50 -8.40
C GLN A 97 -15.81 13.78 -9.84
N TYR A 98 -15.76 12.75 -10.71
CA TYR A 98 -15.87 12.94 -12.16
C TYR A 98 -17.08 12.25 -12.77
N GLY A 99 -17.69 11.26 -12.10
CA GLY A 99 -18.79 10.47 -12.65
C GLY A 99 -18.40 9.65 -13.88
N LEU A 100 -17.15 9.20 -13.96
CA LEU A 100 -16.58 8.52 -15.16
C LEU A 100 -16.54 7.00 -15.05
N THR A 101 -17.12 6.41 -14.01
CA THR A 101 -17.28 4.96 -13.88
C THR A 101 -18.62 4.51 -14.46
N GLU A 102 -18.64 3.38 -15.16
CA GLU A 102 -19.83 2.86 -15.82
C GLU A 102 -20.39 1.59 -15.18
N LYS A 103 -19.52 0.76 -14.55
CA LYS A 103 -19.91 -0.54 -14.02
C LYS A 103 -20.38 -0.51 -12.58
N ARG A 104 -19.86 0.42 -11.79
CA ARG A 104 -20.18 0.60 -10.36
C ARG A 104 -20.24 2.07 -10.00
N ASP A 105 -21.11 2.41 -9.06
CA ASP A 105 -21.18 3.73 -8.46
C ASP A 105 -20.10 3.95 -7.37
N ALA A 106 -20.04 5.17 -6.87
CA ALA A 106 -19.06 5.55 -5.86
C ALA A 106 -19.24 4.78 -4.55
N GLU A 107 -20.49 4.59 -4.09
CA GLU A 107 -20.80 3.89 -2.84
C GLU A 107 -20.31 2.43 -2.89
N THR A 108 -20.54 1.74 -4.00
CA THR A 108 -20.06 0.37 -4.21
C THR A 108 -18.53 0.30 -4.14
N TYR A 109 -17.81 1.20 -4.79
CA TYR A 109 -16.34 1.21 -4.72
C TYR A 109 -15.84 1.53 -3.32
N LEU A 110 -16.49 2.43 -2.58
CA LEU A 110 -16.15 2.75 -1.20
C LEU A 110 -16.35 1.54 -0.28
N GLU A 111 -17.47 0.81 -0.43
CA GLU A 111 -17.71 -0.44 0.29
C GLU A 111 -16.62 -1.48 -0.01
N MET A 112 -16.26 -1.65 -1.29
CA MET A 112 -15.21 -2.59 -1.68
C MET A 112 -13.86 -2.25 -1.05
N ALA A 113 -13.48 -0.98 -1.01
CA ALA A 113 -12.26 -0.51 -0.35
C ALA A 113 -12.30 -0.79 1.17
N TYR A 114 -13.40 -0.43 1.82
CA TYR A 114 -13.60 -0.66 3.26
C TYR A 114 -13.54 -2.15 3.62
N ARG A 115 -14.30 -2.99 2.92
CA ARG A 115 -14.34 -4.44 3.20
C ARG A 115 -13.00 -5.11 2.95
N THR A 116 -12.29 -4.73 1.90
CA THR A 116 -10.94 -5.22 1.61
C THR A 116 -9.98 -4.88 2.75
N SER A 117 -9.98 -3.64 3.22
CA SER A 117 -9.13 -3.20 4.33
C SER A 117 -9.46 -3.93 5.63
N MET A 118 -10.76 -4.03 5.97
CA MET A 118 -11.20 -4.75 7.17
C MET A 118 -10.76 -6.22 7.15
N THR A 119 -10.97 -6.91 6.03
CA THR A 119 -10.57 -8.29 5.85
C THR A 119 -9.05 -8.46 5.99
N GLY A 120 -8.27 -7.56 5.37
CA GLY A 120 -6.83 -7.56 5.52
C GLY A 120 -6.40 -7.44 6.98
N TYR A 121 -6.91 -6.48 7.72
CA TYR A 121 -6.58 -6.29 9.14
C TYR A 121 -7.06 -7.42 10.05
N GLU A 122 -8.16 -8.07 9.75
CA GLU A 122 -8.64 -9.24 10.48
C GLU A 122 -7.74 -10.46 10.30
N LEU A 123 -7.35 -10.77 9.06
CA LEU A 123 -6.43 -11.85 8.74
C LEU A 123 -5.04 -11.64 9.34
N GLY A 124 -4.53 -10.44 9.29
CA GLY A 124 -3.22 -10.08 9.84
C GLY A 124 -3.17 -10.05 11.36
N LYS A 125 -4.29 -10.27 12.05
CA LYS A 125 -4.38 -10.14 13.52
C LYS A 125 -3.76 -8.83 14.03
N ASN A 126 -4.08 -7.73 13.35
CA ASN A 126 -3.54 -6.40 13.57
C ASN A 126 -2.01 -6.26 13.34
N LYS A 127 -1.40 -7.18 12.59
CA LYS A 127 0.03 -7.16 12.26
C LYS A 127 0.32 -6.79 10.80
N PHE A 128 -0.62 -6.19 10.10
CA PHE A 128 -0.38 -5.67 8.75
C PHE A 128 0.43 -4.37 8.80
N ASN A 129 1.67 -4.52 9.20
CA ASN A 129 2.67 -3.48 9.05
C ASN A 129 3.42 -3.74 7.75
N GLY A 130 3.62 -2.74 6.95
CA GLY A 130 4.53 -2.85 5.84
C GLY A 130 3.92 -3.13 4.49
N ALA A 131 2.82 -2.45 4.22
CA ALA A 131 2.26 -2.50 2.89
C ALA A 131 2.69 -1.31 2.06
N PRO A 132 3.16 -1.51 0.83
CA PRO A 132 3.60 -0.43 -0.05
C PRO A 132 2.55 0.67 -0.27
N ALA A 133 1.27 0.32 -0.35
CA ALA A 133 0.14 1.24 -0.48
C ALA A 133 -0.53 1.59 0.86
N GLY A 134 0.09 1.26 1.98
CA GLY A 134 -0.55 1.36 3.30
C GLY A 134 -0.85 2.78 3.79
N ALA A 135 -0.25 3.80 3.18
CA ALA A 135 -0.52 5.19 3.54
C ALA A 135 -1.95 5.63 3.21
N THR A 136 -2.56 5.09 2.16
CA THR A 136 -3.92 5.42 1.71
C THR A 136 -4.99 5.04 2.75
N ILE A 137 -4.67 4.19 3.71
CA ILE A 137 -5.63 3.78 4.75
C ILE A 137 -6.13 4.96 5.59
N VAL A 138 -5.30 5.96 5.84
CA VAL A 138 -5.74 7.13 6.62
C VAL A 138 -6.67 8.02 5.81
N ASP A 139 -6.46 8.10 4.49
CA ASP A 139 -7.35 8.84 3.59
C ASP A 139 -8.72 8.14 3.49
N LEU A 140 -8.72 6.81 3.43
CA LEU A 140 -9.96 6.02 3.47
C LEU A 140 -10.70 6.22 4.79
N VAL A 141 -10.00 6.16 5.93
CA VAL A 141 -10.60 6.40 7.27
C VAL A 141 -11.24 7.78 7.33
N GLU A 142 -10.55 8.83 6.85
CA GLU A 142 -11.11 10.19 6.87
C GLU A 142 -12.33 10.33 5.95
N THR A 143 -12.29 9.72 4.77
CA THR A 143 -13.44 9.68 3.87
C THR A 143 -14.65 9.01 4.51
N LEU A 144 -14.45 7.86 5.16
CA LEU A 144 -15.53 7.12 5.81
C LEU A 144 -16.16 7.89 6.97
N LYS A 145 -15.43 8.77 7.63
CA LYS A 145 -15.95 9.61 8.71
C LYS A 145 -17.09 10.51 8.24
N GLU A 146 -17.02 10.98 7.01
CA GLU A 146 -18.04 11.83 6.40
C GLU A 146 -19.11 11.03 5.66
N GLU A 147 -18.71 10.02 4.89
CA GLU A 147 -19.59 9.28 3.99
C GLU A 147 -20.33 8.13 4.71
N GLU A 148 -19.62 7.37 5.58
CA GLU A 148 -20.15 6.14 6.22
C GLU A 148 -19.70 6.02 7.69
N PRO A 149 -20.28 6.79 8.62
CA PRO A 149 -19.83 6.84 10.02
C PRO A 149 -19.77 5.49 10.74
N GLN A 150 -20.64 4.53 10.38
CA GLN A 150 -20.62 3.20 10.99
C GLN A 150 -19.43 2.36 10.53
N TRP A 151 -18.99 2.52 9.28
CA TRP A 151 -17.79 1.87 8.77
C TRP A 151 -16.54 2.56 9.31
N TYR A 152 -16.59 3.88 9.41
CA TYR A 152 -15.55 4.68 10.05
C TYR A 152 -15.22 4.16 11.45
N GLU A 153 -16.21 4.03 12.34
CA GLU A 153 -15.97 3.58 13.71
C GLU A 153 -15.25 2.23 13.78
N LYS A 154 -15.63 1.31 12.90
CA LYS A 154 -15.02 -0.04 12.86
C LYS A 154 -13.59 -0.01 12.34
N LEU A 155 -13.36 0.64 11.19
CA LEU A 155 -12.04 0.69 10.56
C LEU A 155 -11.08 1.54 11.38
N ASN A 156 -11.50 2.73 11.81
CA ASN A 156 -10.69 3.63 12.61
C ASN A 156 -10.22 2.97 13.93
N ARG A 157 -11.08 2.21 14.59
CA ARG A 157 -10.69 1.46 15.79
C ARG A 157 -9.54 0.50 15.54
N LYS A 158 -9.54 -0.18 14.39
CA LYS A 158 -8.45 -1.09 14.01
C LYS A 158 -7.17 -0.33 13.65
N VAL A 159 -7.29 0.70 12.83
CA VAL A 159 -6.14 1.49 12.39
C VAL A 159 -5.50 2.24 13.55
N ALA A 160 -6.31 2.83 14.45
CA ALA A 160 -5.83 3.48 15.67
C ALA A 160 -5.10 2.49 16.60
N PHE A 161 -5.64 1.28 16.78
CA PHE A 161 -4.97 0.24 17.57
C PHE A 161 -3.59 -0.10 16.99
N ILE A 162 -3.49 -0.28 15.68
CA ILE A 162 -2.21 -0.56 15.01
C ILE A 162 -1.25 0.62 15.13
N ALA A 163 -1.75 1.85 15.02
CA ALA A 163 -0.94 3.05 15.20
C ALA A 163 -0.34 3.13 16.62
N GLU A 164 -1.13 2.80 17.67
CA GLU A 164 -0.65 2.76 19.05
C GLU A 164 0.39 1.64 19.26
N GLU A 165 0.13 0.43 18.76
CA GLU A 165 1.09 -0.68 18.84
C GLU A 165 2.41 -0.33 18.16
N ASN A 166 2.34 0.30 16.99
CA ASN A 166 3.51 0.75 16.24
C ASN A 166 4.26 1.87 16.96
N ALA A 167 3.54 2.84 17.53
CA ALA A 167 4.16 3.92 18.30
C ALA A 167 4.88 3.40 19.55
N GLY A 168 4.38 2.34 20.16
CA GLY A 168 5.00 1.67 21.31
C GLY A 168 6.12 0.70 20.97
N SER A 169 6.32 0.37 19.70
CA SER A 169 7.31 -0.61 19.26
C SER A 169 8.68 0.02 19.04
N ILE A 170 9.75 -0.71 19.38
CA ILE A 170 11.13 -0.31 19.06
C ILE A 170 11.40 -0.44 17.56
N TYR A 171 10.76 -1.42 16.91
CA TYR A 171 10.89 -1.70 15.47
C TYR A 171 9.51 -1.74 14.83
N PRO A 172 8.87 -0.59 14.58
CA PRO A 172 7.52 -0.53 14.04
C PRO A 172 7.43 -0.86 12.54
N PHE A 173 8.57 -0.97 11.88
CA PHE A 173 8.68 -0.99 10.42
C PHE A 173 8.88 -2.38 9.90
N GLY A 174 8.06 -3.31 10.09
CA GLY A 174 8.43 -4.53 9.47
C GLY A 174 7.36 -5.59 9.38
N SER A 175 7.01 -5.97 8.18
CA SER A 175 6.31 -7.21 7.91
C SER A 175 7.28 -8.35 7.60
N GLU A 176 8.38 -8.07 6.94
CA GLU A 176 9.37 -9.07 6.51
C GLU A 176 10.71 -8.97 7.26
N LEU A 177 11.08 -7.76 7.67
CA LEU A 177 12.37 -7.45 8.30
C LEU A 177 12.14 -6.55 9.51
N TYR A 178 13.10 -6.50 10.43
CA TYR A 178 13.04 -5.62 11.61
C TYR A 178 12.94 -4.14 11.25
N VAL A 179 13.58 -3.72 10.16
CA VAL A 179 13.43 -2.39 9.58
C VAL A 179 13.12 -2.59 8.11
N ASP A 180 11.85 -2.54 7.78
CA ASP A 180 11.37 -2.76 6.42
C ASP A 180 10.92 -1.44 5.82
N GLN A 181 11.63 -0.99 4.82
CA GLN A 181 11.35 0.27 4.12
C GLN A 181 9.96 0.31 3.48
N THR A 182 9.35 -0.83 3.23
CA THR A 182 8.02 -0.91 2.64
C THR A 182 6.92 -0.39 3.55
N SER A 183 7.15 -0.32 4.85
CA SER A 183 6.18 0.16 5.83
C SER A 183 6.35 1.61 6.26
N HIS A 184 7.43 2.26 5.89
CA HIS A 184 7.69 3.62 6.37
C HIS A 184 6.59 4.62 5.98
N ASN A 185 6.06 4.52 4.77
CA ASN A 185 4.99 5.41 4.31
C ASN A 185 3.68 5.18 5.09
N GLN A 186 3.33 3.94 5.39
CA GLN A 186 2.17 3.62 6.22
C GLN A 186 2.34 4.09 7.66
N TYR A 187 3.51 3.81 8.25
CA TYR A 187 3.82 4.22 9.60
C TYR A 187 3.76 5.75 9.74
N GLU A 188 4.45 6.47 8.85
CA GLU A 188 4.44 7.94 8.84
C GLU A 188 3.02 8.51 8.72
N ALA A 189 2.23 7.98 7.77
CA ALA A 189 0.85 8.42 7.57
C ALA A 189 -0.01 8.21 8.82
N MET A 190 0.12 7.05 9.48
CA MET A 190 -0.60 6.76 10.73
C MET A 190 -0.13 7.68 11.87
N MET A 191 1.17 7.88 12.04
CA MET A 191 1.70 8.75 13.11
C MET A 191 1.22 10.19 12.92
N ARG A 192 1.24 10.68 11.70
CA ARG A 192 0.75 12.02 11.35
C ARG A 192 -0.76 12.15 11.59
N TYR A 193 -1.54 11.20 11.13
CA TYR A 193 -3.01 11.22 11.27
C TYR A 193 -3.46 11.19 12.74
N TYR A 194 -2.79 10.41 13.58
CA TYR A 194 -3.10 10.30 15.02
C TYR A 194 -2.29 11.26 15.91
N GLY A 195 -1.59 12.25 15.36
CA GLY A 195 -0.89 13.30 16.11
C GLY A 195 0.26 12.81 16.99
N LYS A 196 1.02 11.81 16.54
CA LYS A 196 2.18 11.25 17.25
C LYS A 196 3.48 11.97 16.85
N GLU A 197 3.60 13.26 17.18
CA GLU A 197 4.68 14.14 16.72
C GLU A 197 6.10 13.60 16.99
N GLU A 198 6.35 13.10 18.22
CA GLU A 198 7.68 12.54 18.55
C GLU A 198 8.07 11.36 17.65
N LYS A 199 7.08 10.58 17.20
CA LYS A 199 7.30 9.45 16.31
C LYS A 199 7.49 9.85 14.85
N LEU A 200 6.96 11.00 14.45
CA LEU A 200 7.20 11.57 13.13
C LEU A 200 8.66 11.97 12.96
N ASP A 201 9.23 12.71 13.91
CA ASP A 201 10.65 13.08 13.87
C ASP A 201 11.57 11.87 13.81
N GLU A 202 11.23 10.82 14.55
CA GLU A 202 11.97 9.55 14.51
C GLU A 202 11.85 8.89 13.14
N ALA A 203 10.64 8.80 12.57
CA ALA A 203 10.39 8.20 11.27
C ALA A 203 11.17 8.89 10.15
N TYR A 204 11.18 10.22 10.13
CA TYR A 204 11.92 11.00 9.12
C TYR A 204 13.43 10.78 9.22
N ARG A 205 13.98 10.79 10.44
CA ARG A 205 15.41 10.52 10.68
C ARG A 205 15.82 9.10 10.30
N ILE A 206 15.01 8.11 10.64
CA ILE A 206 15.26 6.71 10.26
C ILE A 206 15.21 6.56 8.76
N THR A 207 14.20 7.11 8.09
CA THR A 207 14.07 7.03 6.64
C THR A 207 15.28 7.67 5.95
N ALA A 208 15.72 8.83 6.39
CA ALA A 208 16.91 9.49 5.85
C ALA A 208 18.19 8.67 6.12
N ALA A 209 18.30 8.02 7.28
CA ALA A 209 19.48 7.21 7.65
C ALA A 209 19.59 5.91 6.86
N LEU A 210 18.49 5.37 6.35
CA LEU A 210 18.46 4.11 5.61
C LEU A 210 18.86 4.25 4.13
N ARG A 211 19.18 5.45 3.67
CA ARG A 211 19.63 5.64 2.29
C ARG A 211 20.95 4.90 2.03
N GLY A 212 21.08 4.38 0.82
CA GLY A 212 22.35 3.82 0.35
C GLY A 212 23.42 4.88 0.12
N GLY A 213 24.67 4.58 0.43
CA GLY A 213 25.80 5.49 0.19
C GLY A 213 26.29 5.54 -1.27
N ARG A 214 25.51 5.02 -2.23
CA ARG A 214 25.84 4.99 -3.65
C ARG A 214 24.97 5.97 -4.43
N GLN A 215 25.53 6.58 -5.43
CA GLN A 215 24.80 7.38 -6.40
C GLN A 215 24.28 6.47 -7.54
N PRO A 216 23.03 6.62 -7.98
CA PRO A 216 21.97 7.48 -7.47
C PRO A 216 21.51 7.10 -6.04
N GLU A 217 20.72 7.93 -5.39
CA GLU A 217 20.28 7.75 -4.00
C GLU A 217 19.32 6.55 -3.86
N TRP A 218 19.86 5.40 -3.49
CA TRP A 218 19.11 4.17 -3.27
C TRP A 218 18.96 3.89 -1.78
N PHE A 219 17.76 3.50 -1.38
CA PHE A 219 17.52 3.03 -0.03
C PHE A 219 17.80 1.52 0.05
N LEU A 220 18.59 1.12 1.04
CA LEU A 220 18.87 -0.27 1.34
C LEU A 220 17.85 -0.82 2.34
N TYR A 221 17.66 -2.13 2.35
CA TYR A 221 17.04 -2.77 3.51
C TYR A 221 17.87 -2.53 4.75
N GLY A 222 17.22 -2.11 5.82
CA GLY A 222 17.86 -1.86 7.12
C GLY A 222 18.26 -3.12 7.88
N ASN A 223 18.38 -4.25 7.19
CA ASN A 223 18.76 -5.55 7.77
C ASN A 223 20.09 -5.99 7.18
N GLU A 224 21.03 -6.37 8.05
CA GLU A 224 22.38 -6.82 7.67
C GLU A 224 22.38 -7.99 6.68
N LYS A 225 21.43 -8.90 6.78
CA LYS A 225 21.32 -10.03 5.85
C LYS A 225 21.02 -9.60 4.41
N ARG A 226 20.44 -8.43 4.22
CA ARG A 226 20.12 -7.84 2.93
C ARG A 226 20.80 -6.48 2.70
N GLY A 227 21.73 -6.10 3.54
CA GLY A 227 22.41 -4.80 3.50
C GLY A 227 23.11 -4.45 2.19
N ASN A 228 23.37 -5.44 1.33
CA ASN A 228 23.92 -5.25 -0.01
C ASN A 228 22.87 -5.22 -1.12
N VAL A 229 21.61 -5.39 -0.80
CA VAL A 229 20.49 -5.45 -1.76
C VAL A 229 19.73 -4.15 -1.73
N CYS A 230 19.83 -3.37 -2.80
CA CYS A 230 18.96 -2.23 -3.01
C CYS A 230 17.56 -2.74 -3.38
N CYS A 231 16.57 -2.28 -2.64
CA CYS A 231 15.19 -2.57 -2.92
C CYS A 231 14.67 -1.55 -3.95
N TRP A 232 14.37 -2.00 -5.15
CA TRP A 232 13.95 -1.12 -6.24
C TRP A 232 12.71 -0.27 -5.89
N TYR A 233 11.82 -0.79 -5.08
CA TYR A 233 10.62 -0.07 -4.62
C TYR A 233 10.85 0.78 -3.36
N GLY A 234 11.92 0.56 -2.62
CA GLY A 234 12.20 1.31 -1.39
C GLY A 234 12.43 2.79 -1.66
N THR A 235 13.10 3.11 -2.76
CA THR A 235 13.42 4.49 -3.13
C THR A 235 12.17 5.35 -3.35
N PRO A 236 11.22 5.00 -4.23
CA PRO A 236 10.01 5.82 -4.42
C PRO A 236 9.11 5.85 -3.18
N LEU A 237 8.98 4.75 -2.45
CA LEU A 237 8.16 4.72 -1.23
C LEU A 237 8.70 5.66 -0.14
N ASN A 238 10.01 5.67 0.06
CA ASN A 238 10.63 6.52 1.07
C ASN A 238 10.75 7.99 0.62
N SER A 239 10.73 8.27 -0.67
CA SER A 239 10.70 9.64 -1.19
C SER A 239 9.47 10.40 -0.68
N ARG A 240 8.29 9.77 -0.64
CA ARG A 240 7.08 10.38 -0.07
C ARG A 240 7.27 10.76 1.40
N VAL A 241 7.82 9.86 2.20
CA VAL A 241 8.11 10.11 3.63
C VAL A 241 9.05 11.30 3.80
N LEU A 242 10.07 11.41 2.96
CA LEU A 242 11.02 12.53 3.02
C LEU A 242 10.41 13.86 2.57
N PHE A 243 9.48 13.86 1.61
CA PHE A 243 8.74 15.08 1.26
C PHE A 243 7.88 15.58 2.42
N HIS A 244 7.14 14.68 3.09
CA HIS A 244 6.41 15.04 4.30
C HIS A 244 7.33 15.47 5.45
N GLY A 245 8.51 14.86 5.55
CA GLY A 245 9.54 15.27 6.50
C GLY A 245 10.02 16.71 6.26
N PHE A 246 10.20 17.10 5.01
CA PHE A 246 10.48 18.50 4.66
C PHE A 246 9.31 19.43 5.02
N GLU A 247 8.08 19.06 4.70
CA GLU A 247 6.90 19.85 5.05
C GLU A 247 6.76 20.04 6.56
N HIS A 248 7.09 19.02 7.35
CA HIS A 248 6.98 19.03 8.80
C HIS A 248 8.13 19.80 9.47
N THR A 249 9.37 19.62 9.00
CA THR A 249 10.58 20.14 9.69
C THR A 249 11.17 21.40 9.03
N GLY A 250 10.88 21.66 7.76
CA GLY A 250 11.56 22.67 6.95
C GLY A 250 12.98 22.28 6.51
N ASP A 251 13.43 21.06 6.78
CA ASP A 251 14.78 20.60 6.42
C ASP A 251 14.90 20.29 4.92
N GLU A 252 15.53 21.21 4.18
CA GLU A 252 15.76 21.06 2.74
C GLU A 252 16.58 19.82 2.36
N SER A 253 17.33 19.25 3.29
CA SER A 253 18.08 18.02 3.02
C SER A 253 17.14 16.85 2.75
N MET A 254 16.00 16.78 3.43
CA MET A 254 14.96 15.77 3.21
C MET A 254 14.31 15.94 1.83
N LEU A 255 14.02 17.18 1.42
CA LEU A 255 13.51 17.45 0.08
C LEU A 255 14.48 17.00 -1.00
N LYS A 256 15.77 17.33 -0.86
CA LYS A 256 16.82 16.93 -1.81
C LYS A 256 16.98 15.43 -1.89
N LEU A 257 16.95 14.73 -0.74
CA LEU A 257 17.01 13.28 -0.68
C LEU A 257 15.80 12.60 -1.33
N GLY A 258 14.60 13.07 -0.99
CA GLY A 258 13.36 12.54 -1.57
C GLY A 258 13.29 12.74 -3.08
N TYR A 259 13.66 13.92 -3.56
CA TYR A 259 13.69 14.23 -4.99
C TYR A 259 14.77 13.42 -5.73
N GLY A 260 15.97 13.34 -5.16
CA GLY A 260 17.05 12.51 -5.71
C GLY A 260 16.66 11.04 -5.80
N GLY A 261 16.00 10.51 -4.77
CA GLY A 261 15.46 9.16 -4.78
C GLY A 261 14.43 8.94 -5.89
N LEU A 262 13.49 9.87 -6.05
CA LEU A 262 12.47 9.78 -7.11
C LEU A 262 13.08 9.82 -8.52
N LEU A 263 14.08 10.66 -8.75
CA LEU A 263 14.77 10.73 -10.04
C LEU A 263 15.66 9.52 -10.33
N SER A 264 16.04 8.76 -9.31
CA SER A 264 16.91 7.59 -9.43
C SER A 264 16.16 6.31 -9.78
N PHE A 265 14.84 6.36 -9.70
CA PHE A 265 13.94 5.25 -10.00
C PHE A 265 13.45 5.32 -11.45
#